data_0beb21c63783fd476fca0c2082548f07
#
_entry.id   0beb21c63783fd476fca0c2082548f07
#
_cell.length_a   1.000
_cell.length_b   1.000
_cell.length_c   1.000
_cell.angle_alpha   90.00
_cell.angle_beta   90.00
_cell.angle_gamma   90.00
#
_symmetry.space_group_name_H-M   'P 1'
#
loop_
_entity.id
_entity.type
_entity.pdbx_description
1 polymer ?
#
loop_
_entity_poly.entity_id
_entity_poly.type
_entity_poly.pdbx_seq_one_letter_code
_entity_poly.pdbx_strand_id
1 'polypeptide(L)'
;MSGPPAVEITDLVKRYGRTTAVGGLTLTAGRAKVTAILGPNGAGKTTTVEICEGYRRADQGTVRVLGLDPARDGQALRPRVGVMLQSGGLPPAVRAGEYLRLMARFHARPADPAALLDRLGLTASARTPCRRLSGGQQQRLSLAAAVVGRPELVFLDEPTAGLDPQARHATWELIERLRAAGTAVILATHHMEEAERLADHVVIIDHGRAVAAGSPAQLTGSAGQLRFRAEPGLDTDSLLAALPPGSAAKESPSGHYLIEVDDGVIQPALLAAVTAWCADRSVLPSSLRIESRTLEDVFLELTGRELRT
;
A
#
# COMPACT_ATOMS: atom_id res chain seq x y z
N MET A 1 -1.25 28.66 -1.07
CA MET A 1 -0.34 28.18 -2.16
C MET A 1 0.36 26.95 -1.63
N SER A 2 -0.01 25.77 -2.10
CA SER A 2 0.67 24.54 -1.71
C SER A 2 2.08 24.55 -2.32
N GLY A 3 3.10 24.33 -1.47
CA GLY A 3 4.48 24.20 -1.92
C GLY A 3 4.69 23.05 -2.91
N PRO A 4 5.90 22.87 -3.45
CA PRO A 4 6.19 21.79 -4.39
C PRO A 4 5.86 20.42 -3.78
N PRO A 5 5.46 19.42 -4.60
CA PRO A 5 5.14 18.08 -4.11
C PRO A 5 6.32 17.45 -3.34
N ALA A 6 6.01 16.43 -2.53
CA ALA A 6 7.05 15.70 -1.82
C ALA A 6 7.89 14.84 -2.76
N VAL A 7 7.23 14.20 -3.74
CA VAL A 7 7.88 13.45 -4.82
C VAL A 7 7.20 13.81 -6.14
N GLU A 8 8.00 14.01 -7.19
CA GLU A 8 7.53 14.21 -8.54
C GLU A 8 8.40 13.35 -9.48
N ILE A 9 7.75 12.50 -10.24
CA ILE A 9 8.36 11.60 -11.22
C ILE A 9 7.70 11.86 -12.56
N THR A 10 8.50 12.06 -13.60
CA THR A 10 8.04 12.26 -14.98
C THR A 10 8.78 11.33 -15.92
N ASP A 11 8.04 10.47 -16.61
CA ASP A 11 8.51 9.54 -17.64
C ASP A 11 9.72 8.70 -17.22
N LEU A 12 9.71 8.24 -15.96
CA LEU A 12 10.81 7.46 -15.39
C LEU A 12 10.99 6.14 -16.12
N VAL A 13 12.23 5.91 -16.62
CA VAL A 13 12.62 4.63 -17.19
C VAL A 13 13.83 4.08 -16.45
N LYS A 14 13.76 2.76 -16.13
CA LYS A 14 14.88 1.98 -15.58
C LYS A 14 14.96 0.62 -16.22
N ARG A 15 16.15 0.26 -16.71
CA ARG A 15 16.44 -1.02 -17.34
C ARG A 15 17.57 -1.76 -16.62
N TYR A 16 17.48 -3.06 -16.57
CA TYR A 16 18.52 -3.98 -16.10
C TYR A 16 18.80 -5.00 -17.20
N GLY A 17 19.84 -4.77 -17.97
CA GLY A 17 20.12 -5.55 -19.16
C GLY A 17 18.96 -5.48 -20.16
N ARG A 18 18.30 -6.63 -20.41
CA ARG A 18 17.13 -6.71 -21.30
C ARG A 18 15.79 -6.43 -20.62
N THR A 19 15.76 -6.38 -19.28
CA THR A 19 14.52 -6.20 -18.51
C THR A 19 14.27 -4.73 -18.26
N THR A 20 13.10 -4.23 -18.65
CA THR A 20 12.62 -2.90 -18.27
C THR A 20 11.86 -3.02 -16.96
N ALA A 21 12.45 -2.56 -15.85
CA ALA A 21 11.84 -2.59 -14.54
C ALA A 21 10.85 -1.43 -14.32
N VAL A 22 11.13 -0.26 -14.92
CA VAL A 22 10.21 0.89 -14.94
C VAL A 22 10.18 1.41 -16.37
N GLY A 23 9.00 1.60 -16.94
CA GLY A 23 8.78 1.84 -18.36
C GLY A 23 7.98 3.11 -18.69
N GLY A 24 8.40 4.29 -18.18
CA GLY A 24 7.72 5.56 -18.40
C GLY A 24 6.72 5.88 -17.27
N LEU A 25 7.11 5.64 -16.01
CA LEU A 25 6.27 5.94 -14.85
C LEU A 25 6.22 7.44 -14.60
N THR A 26 5.01 7.98 -14.49
CA THR A 26 4.73 9.34 -14.03
C THR A 26 3.86 9.28 -12.81
N LEU A 27 4.27 9.95 -11.71
CA LEU A 27 3.48 10.07 -10.49
C LEU A 27 3.86 11.33 -9.69
N THR A 28 2.91 11.80 -8.89
CA THR A 28 3.12 12.92 -7.97
C THR A 28 2.61 12.55 -6.58
N ALA A 29 3.44 12.76 -5.56
CA ALA A 29 3.07 12.57 -4.17
C ALA A 29 3.01 13.91 -3.42
N GLY A 30 1.90 14.16 -2.74
CA GLY A 30 1.66 15.39 -1.99
C GLY A 30 2.47 15.47 -0.70
N ARG A 31 2.70 16.69 -0.19
CA ARG A 31 3.23 16.91 1.16
C ARG A 31 2.18 16.57 2.20
N ALA A 32 2.61 16.09 3.37
CA ALA A 32 1.73 15.73 4.49
C ALA A 32 0.62 14.73 4.10
N LYS A 33 0.91 13.88 3.12
CA LYS A 33 -0.01 12.84 2.62
C LYS A 33 0.70 11.49 2.56
N VAL A 34 -0.09 10.44 2.64
CA VAL A 34 0.35 9.07 2.35
C VAL A 34 0.02 8.78 0.89
N THR A 35 1.06 8.51 0.09
CA THR A 35 0.90 8.03 -1.29
C THR A 35 1.33 6.56 -1.34
N ALA A 36 0.40 5.67 -1.63
CA ALA A 36 0.68 4.25 -1.79
C ALA A 36 1.03 3.92 -3.23
N ILE A 37 2.09 3.14 -3.41
CA ILE A 37 2.50 2.54 -4.68
C ILE A 37 2.15 1.05 -4.58
N LEU A 38 1.09 0.66 -5.25
CA LEU A 38 0.60 -0.72 -5.28
C LEU A 38 1.04 -1.45 -6.54
N GLY A 39 1.24 -2.73 -6.43
CA GLY A 39 1.53 -3.58 -7.60
C GLY A 39 2.07 -4.94 -7.20
N PRO A 40 2.07 -5.92 -8.11
CA PRO A 40 2.61 -7.25 -7.84
C PRO A 40 4.12 -7.20 -7.65
N ASN A 41 4.67 -8.33 -7.20
CA ASN A 41 6.12 -8.49 -7.13
C ASN A 41 6.73 -8.37 -8.54
N GLY A 42 7.79 -7.56 -8.66
CA GLY A 42 8.42 -7.29 -9.94
C GLY A 42 7.78 -6.16 -10.77
N ALA A 43 6.71 -5.50 -10.29
CA ALA A 43 6.08 -4.38 -10.99
C ALA A 43 6.92 -3.11 -11.08
N GLY A 44 8.06 -3.03 -10.37
CA GLY A 44 8.95 -1.87 -10.37
C GLY A 44 8.82 -0.97 -9.14
N LYS A 45 8.03 -1.34 -8.12
CA LYS A 45 7.84 -0.55 -6.88
C LYS A 45 9.17 -0.21 -6.20
N THR A 46 9.91 -1.23 -5.75
CA THR A 46 11.20 -1.08 -5.08
C THR A 46 12.20 -0.32 -5.92
N THR A 47 12.28 -0.60 -7.24
CA THR A 47 13.16 0.15 -8.15
C THR A 47 12.81 1.63 -8.20
N THR A 48 11.52 1.97 -8.23
CA THR A 48 11.05 3.36 -8.22
C THR A 48 11.42 4.05 -6.91
N VAL A 49 11.18 3.38 -5.78
CA VAL A 49 11.54 3.88 -4.44
C VAL A 49 13.05 4.08 -4.32
N GLU A 50 13.88 3.10 -4.68
CA GLU A 50 15.35 3.19 -4.65
C GLU A 50 15.91 4.35 -5.50
N ILE A 51 15.24 4.69 -6.61
CA ILE A 51 15.63 5.86 -7.42
C ILE A 51 15.26 7.16 -6.68
N CYS A 52 14.10 7.24 -6.05
CA CYS A 52 13.70 8.40 -5.24
C CYS A 52 14.61 8.59 -4.02
N GLU A 53 15.12 7.53 -3.44
CA GLU A 53 16.06 7.52 -2.32
C GLU A 53 17.50 7.91 -2.76
N GLY A 54 17.77 7.90 -4.07
CA GLY A 54 19.09 8.17 -4.63
C GLY A 54 20.06 6.98 -4.59
N TYR A 55 19.58 5.78 -4.27
CA TYR A 55 20.39 4.54 -4.33
C TYR A 55 20.61 4.07 -5.77
N ARG A 56 19.70 4.41 -6.66
CA ARG A 56 19.79 4.09 -8.08
C ARG A 56 19.59 5.33 -8.94
N ARG A 57 20.13 5.29 -10.16
CA ARG A 57 19.93 6.34 -11.16
C ARG A 57 18.89 5.91 -12.17
N ALA A 58 18.02 6.83 -12.56
CA ALA A 58 17.14 6.68 -13.71
C ALA A 58 17.96 6.58 -15.00
N ASP A 59 17.48 5.82 -15.97
CA ASP A 59 18.06 5.79 -17.32
C ASP A 59 17.44 6.89 -18.20
N GLN A 60 16.14 7.23 -17.95
CA GLN A 60 15.42 8.32 -18.60
C GLN A 60 14.38 8.93 -17.64
N GLY A 61 13.88 10.10 -18.00
CA GLY A 61 12.90 10.81 -17.20
C GLY A 61 13.53 11.68 -16.10
N THR A 62 12.69 12.26 -15.26
CA THR A 62 13.10 13.12 -14.16
C THR A 62 12.47 12.71 -12.85
N VAL A 63 13.25 12.83 -11.77
CA VAL A 63 12.78 12.58 -10.40
C VAL A 63 13.16 13.79 -9.54
N ARG A 64 12.19 14.29 -8.79
CA ARG A 64 12.38 15.32 -7.78
C ARG A 64 11.82 14.85 -6.46
N VAL A 65 12.61 14.98 -5.42
CA VAL A 65 12.25 14.63 -4.04
C VAL A 65 12.45 15.86 -3.17
N LEU A 66 11.39 16.37 -2.59
CA LEU A 66 11.37 17.66 -1.86
C LEU A 66 11.92 18.83 -2.72
N GLY A 67 11.74 18.74 -4.06
CA GLY A 67 12.25 19.69 -5.05
C GLY A 67 13.70 19.47 -5.48
N LEU A 68 14.42 18.51 -4.89
CA LEU A 68 15.83 18.18 -5.17
C LEU A 68 15.96 16.97 -6.10
N ASP A 69 17.07 16.88 -6.81
CA ASP A 69 17.43 15.70 -7.60
C ASP A 69 18.12 14.66 -6.71
N PRO A 70 17.52 13.49 -6.43
CA PRO A 70 18.10 12.52 -5.50
C PRO A 70 19.46 11.96 -5.94
N ALA A 71 19.75 11.97 -7.24
CA ALA A 71 21.03 11.49 -7.78
C ALA A 71 22.17 12.51 -7.66
N ARG A 72 21.84 13.81 -7.52
CA ARG A 72 22.81 14.92 -7.48
C ARG A 72 22.87 15.58 -6.11
N ASP A 73 21.72 15.78 -5.49
CA ASP A 73 21.57 16.60 -4.28
C ASP A 73 21.48 15.74 -3.01
N GLY A 74 21.96 14.50 -3.03
CA GLY A 74 21.82 13.52 -1.95
C GLY A 74 22.30 14.01 -0.58
N GLN A 75 23.32 14.88 -0.51
CA GLN A 75 23.82 15.45 0.75
C GLN A 75 22.78 16.38 1.39
N ALA A 76 22.07 17.19 0.60
CA ALA A 76 21.01 18.07 1.09
C ALA A 76 19.72 17.29 1.39
N LEU A 77 19.49 16.17 0.70
CA LEU A 77 18.27 15.39 0.81
C LEU A 77 18.27 14.44 2.01
N ARG A 78 19.38 13.73 2.26
CA ARG A 78 19.47 12.69 3.32
C ARG A 78 19.02 13.12 4.71
N PRO A 79 19.33 14.33 5.22
CA PRO A 79 18.85 14.76 6.55
C PRO A 79 17.34 14.97 6.62
N ARG A 80 16.66 15.11 5.47
CA ARG A 80 15.24 15.45 5.36
C ARG A 80 14.35 14.23 5.05
N VAL A 81 14.98 13.09 4.71
CA VAL A 81 14.29 11.88 4.26
C VAL A 81 14.60 10.72 5.20
N GLY A 82 13.57 9.98 5.58
CA GLY A 82 13.70 8.68 6.24
C GLY A 82 13.52 7.56 5.23
N VAL A 83 14.26 6.47 5.41
CA VAL A 83 14.21 5.31 4.52
C VAL A 83 14.10 4.04 5.33
N MET A 84 13.09 3.24 5.04
CA MET A 84 12.94 1.89 5.54
C MET A 84 13.10 0.90 4.39
N LEU A 85 14.23 0.22 4.36
CA LEU A 85 14.53 -0.79 3.33
C LEU A 85 13.71 -2.07 3.56
N GLN A 86 13.32 -2.73 2.47
CA GLN A 86 12.60 -4.00 2.50
C GLN A 86 13.36 -5.09 3.30
N SER A 87 14.67 -5.11 3.22
CA SER A 87 15.52 -6.04 3.96
C SER A 87 16.89 -5.46 4.26
N GLY A 88 17.50 -5.90 5.35
CA GLY A 88 18.86 -5.48 5.74
C GLY A 88 18.90 -4.16 6.50
N GLY A 89 20.06 -3.51 6.51
CA GLY A 89 20.28 -2.19 7.14
C GLY A 89 20.51 -2.23 8.65
N LEU A 90 20.17 -3.31 9.36
CA LEU A 90 20.41 -3.42 10.80
C LEU A 90 21.75 -4.09 11.09
N PRO A 91 22.64 -3.45 11.88
CA PRO A 91 23.94 -4.05 12.24
C PRO A 91 23.72 -5.23 13.18
N PRO A 92 24.16 -6.46 12.80
CA PRO A 92 23.73 -7.69 13.48
C PRO A 92 24.18 -7.79 14.94
N ALA A 93 25.32 -7.22 15.29
CA ALA A 93 25.91 -7.32 16.63
C ALA A 93 25.44 -6.21 17.60
N VAL A 94 24.90 -5.12 17.09
CA VAL A 94 24.48 -3.97 17.89
C VAL A 94 23.12 -4.24 18.52
N ARG A 95 22.91 -3.77 19.76
CA ARG A 95 21.62 -3.89 20.44
C ARG A 95 20.61 -2.88 19.85
N ALA A 96 19.33 -3.26 19.79
CA ALA A 96 18.27 -2.45 19.19
C ALA A 96 18.22 -1.01 19.73
N GLY A 97 18.25 -0.84 21.05
CA GLY A 97 18.23 0.48 21.66
C GLY A 97 19.51 1.29 21.45
N GLU A 98 20.66 0.64 21.34
CA GLU A 98 21.94 1.29 21.01
C GLU A 98 21.94 1.77 19.56
N TYR A 99 21.48 0.92 18.66
CA TYR A 99 21.32 1.27 17.25
C TYR A 99 20.42 2.49 17.06
N LEU A 100 19.24 2.48 17.66
CA LEU A 100 18.30 3.60 17.50
C LEU A 100 18.85 4.91 18.12
N ARG A 101 19.54 4.83 19.29
CA ARG A 101 20.23 5.99 19.85
C ARG A 101 21.37 6.50 18.97
N LEU A 102 22.10 5.60 18.31
CA LEU A 102 23.14 5.97 17.34
C LEU A 102 22.51 6.71 16.16
N MET A 103 21.44 6.16 15.58
CA MET A 103 20.73 6.82 14.47
C MET A 103 20.23 8.21 14.87
N ALA A 104 19.69 8.37 16.06
CA ALA A 104 19.24 9.65 16.57
C ALA A 104 20.37 10.73 16.60
N ARG A 105 21.61 10.33 16.88
CA ARG A 105 22.75 11.26 16.95
C ARG A 105 23.15 11.87 15.61
N PHE A 106 22.73 11.31 14.49
CA PHE A 106 22.95 11.90 13.17
C PHE A 106 21.99 13.06 12.84
N HIS A 107 21.01 13.32 13.71
CA HIS A 107 19.99 14.33 13.47
C HIS A 107 20.03 15.44 14.54
N ALA A 108 19.80 16.68 14.11
CA ALA A 108 19.83 17.84 15.02
C ALA A 108 18.68 17.88 16.04
N ARG A 109 17.50 17.34 15.66
CA ARG A 109 16.28 17.33 16.48
C ARG A 109 15.58 15.98 16.39
N PRO A 110 16.21 14.89 16.86
CA PRO A 110 15.62 13.56 16.75
C PRO A 110 14.35 13.43 17.61
N ALA A 111 13.54 12.44 17.27
CA ALA A 111 12.53 11.93 18.20
C ALA A 111 13.22 11.18 19.35
N ASP A 112 12.52 11.04 20.47
CA ASP A 112 13.03 10.24 21.59
C ASP A 112 13.08 8.76 21.20
N PRO A 113 14.28 8.13 21.18
CA PRO A 113 14.43 6.73 20.86
C PRO A 113 13.67 5.78 21.81
N ALA A 114 13.57 6.14 23.10
CA ALA A 114 12.87 5.30 24.08
C ALA A 114 11.35 5.31 23.79
N ALA A 115 10.79 6.48 23.51
CA ALA A 115 9.38 6.60 23.14
C ALA A 115 9.04 5.89 21.83
N LEU A 116 9.94 5.88 20.85
CA LEU A 116 9.76 5.13 19.60
C LEU A 116 9.79 3.61 19.84
N LEU A 117 10.73 3.12 20.67
CA LEU A 117 10.79 1.70 21.02
C LEU A 117 9.53 1.26 21.78
N ASP A 118 9.03 2.09 22.67
CA ASP A 118 7.81 1.80 23.42
C ASP A 118 6.59 1.71 22.50
N ARG A 119 6.38 2.70 21.66
CA ARG A 119 5.27 2.72 20.69
C ARG A 119 5.24 1.52 19.76
N LEU A 120 6.40 1.02 19.37
CA LEU A 120 6.55 -0.12 18.46
C LEU A 120 6.66 -1.46 19.22
N GLY A 121 6.43 -1.47 20.54
CA GLY A 121 6.48 -2.69 21.35
C GLY A 121 7.86 -3.34 21.38
N LEU A 122 8.93 -2.52 21.35
CA LEU A 122 10.33 -3.00 21.34
C LEU A 122 11.07 -2.73 22.66
N THR A 123 10.41 -2.16 23.66
CA THR A 123 11.05 -1.80 24.96
C THR A 123 11.73 -3.01 25.59
N ALA A 124 11.05 -4.15 25.67
CA ALA A 124 11.63 -5.40 26.22
C ALA A 124 12.83 -5.91 25.42
N SER A 125 12.87 -5.62 24.12
CA SER A 125 13.93 -6.05 23.18
C SER A 125 15.06 -5.03 23.02
N ALA A 126 15.01 -3.87 23.71
CA ALA A 126 15.99 -2.80 23.55
C ALA A 126 17.45 -3.22 23.83
N ARG A 127 17.66 -4.24 24.67
CA ARG A 127 18.97 -4.83 24.98
C ARG A 127 19.35 -6.03 24.11
N THR A 128 18.45 -6.47 23.23
CA THR A 128 18.67 -7.63 22.36
C THR A 128 19.49 -7.21 21.13
N PRO A 129 20.56 -7.96 20.75
CA PRO A 129 21.28 -7.74 19.50
C PRO A 129 20.36 -7.90 18.28
N CYS A 130 20.52 -7.05 17.24
CA CYS A 130 19.64 -7.01 16.09
C CYS A 130 19.49 -8.39 15.40
N ARG A 131 20.57 -9.19 15.32
CA ARG A 131 20.50 -10.55 14.76
C ARG A 131 19.60 -11.54 15.53
N ARG A 132 19.26 -11.24 16.78
CA ARG A 132 18.43 -12.08 17.66
C ARG A 132 16.97 -11.61 17.71
N LEU A 133 16.66 -10.49 17.10
CA LEU A 133 15.29 -10.01 16.96
C LEU A 133 14.53 -10.91 15.97
N SER A 134 13.25 -11.13 16.23
CA SER A 134 12.36 -11.73 15.21
C SER A 134 12.28 -10.84 13.98
N GLY A 135 11.85 -11.38 12.83
CA GLY A 135 11.67 -10.60 11.60
C GLY A 135 10.77 -9.38 11.82
N GLY A 136 9.65 -9.56 12.51
CA GLY A 136 8.75 -8.46 12.84
C GLY A 136 9.34 -7.42 13.81
N GLN A 137 10.23 -7.83 14.73
CA GLN A 137 10.96 -6.90 15.58
C GLN A 137 12.02 -6.12 14.80
N GLN A 138 12.70 -6.76 13.85
CA GLN A 138 13.65 -6.10 12.95
C GLN A 138 12.94 -5.08 12.07
N GLN A 139 11.79 -5.45 11.52
CA GLN A 139 10.95 -4.57 10.70
C GLN A 139 10.54 -3.29 11.47
N ARG A 140 10.03 -3.45 12.69
CA ARG A 140 9.65 -2.34 13.55
C ARG A 140 10.84 -1.46 13.97
N LEU A 141 12.01 -2.07 14.19
CA LEU A 141 13.25 -1.32 14.50
C LEU A 141 13.72 -0.52 13.27
N SER A 142 13.62 -1.08 12.06
CA SER A 142 13.94 -0.38 10.81
C SER A 142 13.01 0.82 10.60
N LEU A 143 11.72 0.65 10.87
CA LEU A 143 10.75 1.75 10.85
C LEU A 143 11.12 2.83 11.87
N ALA A 144 11.44 2.46 13.11
CA ALA A 144 11.88 3.40 14.13
C ALA A 144 13.11 4.21 13.68
N ALA A 145 14.09 3.54 13.06
CA ALA A 145 15.29 4.19 12.53
C ALA A 145 14.99 5.15 11.38
N ALA A 146 14.05 4.80 10.49
CA ALA A 146 13.64 5.66 9.39
C ALA A 146 13.00 6.98 9.88
N VAL A 147 12.29 6.95 11.01
CA VAL A 147 11.51 8.12 11.48
C VAL A 147 12.17 8.88 12.65
N VAL A 148 13.24 8.35 13.25
CA VAL A 148 13.88 8.96 14.42
C VAL A 148 14.38 10.37 14.13
N GLY A 149 14.79 10.67 12.90
CA GLY A 149 15.25 11.99 12.45
C GLY A 149 14.16 13.04 12.29
N ARG A 150 12.87 12.69 12.47
CA ARG A 150 11.70 13.54 12.14
C ARG A 150 11.77 14.05 10.69
N PRO A 151 11.80 13.15 9.72
CA PRO A 151 11.95 13.53 8.32
C PRO A 151 10.72 14.29 7.80
N GLU A 152 10.92 15.09 6.72
CA GLU A 152 9.84 15.71 5.96
C GLU A 152 9.13 14.70 5.06
N LEU A 153 9.86 13.66 4.64
CA LEU A 153 9.38 12.56 3.80
C LEU A 153 9.96 11.24 4.30
N VAL A 154 9.14 10.19 4.33
CA VAL A 154 9.62 8.82 4.61
C VAL A 154 9.21 7.88 3.50
N PHE A 155 10.15 7.03 3.07
CA PHE A 155 9.92 5.90 2.19
C PHE A 155 9.82 4.63 3.03
N LEU A 156 8.72 3.89 2.84
CA LEU A 156 8.42 2.65 3.55
C LEU A 156 8.18 1.55 2.50
N ASP A 157 9.11 0.62 2.39
CA ASP A 157 8.96 -0.53 1.49
C ASP A 157 8.52 -1.74 2.29
N GLU A 158 7.27 -2.19 2.07
CA GLU A 158 6.61 -3.32 2.74
C GLU A 158 6.66 -3.24 4.28
N PRO A 159 6.22 -2.15 4.92
CA PRO A 159 6.48 -1.90 6.35
C PRO A 159 5.77 -2.88 7.29
N THR A 160 4.72 -3.58 6.83
CA THR A 160 3.95 -4.52 7.64
C THR A 160 4.14 -5.98 7.23
N ALA A 161 5.03 -6.26 6.27
CA ALA A 161 5.29 -7.62 5.81
C ALA A 161 5.75 -8.52 6.97
N GLY A 162 5.07 -9.66 7.15
CA GLY A 162 5.41 -10.65 8.19
C GLY A 162 5.13 -10.19 9.63
N LEU A 163 4.39 -9.11 9.84
CA LEU A 163 3.95 -8.67 11.17
C LEU A 163 2.69 -9.41 11.60
N ASP A 164 2.61 -9.71 12.90
CA ASP A 164 1.34 -10.10 13.53
C ASP A 164 0.32 -8.94 13.50
N PRO A 165 -0.98 -9.21 13.68
CA PRO A 165 -2.03 -8.19 13.61
C PRO A 165 -1.81 -7.00 14.56
N GLN A 166 -1.32 -7.25 15.79
CA GLN A 166 -1.08 -6.20 16.78
C GLN A 166 0.07 -5.27 16.33
N ALA A 167 1.17 -5.86 15.88
CA ALA A 167 2.32 -5.12 15.37
C ALA A 167 1.98 -4.34 14.09
N ARG A 168 1.12 -4.89 13.23
CA ARG A 168 0.62 -4.21 12.04
C ARG A 168 -0.20 -2.96 12.42
N HIS A 169 -1.11 -3.07 13.37
CA HIS A 169 -1.88 -1.93 13.85
C HIS A 169 -0.99 -0.83 14.45
N ALA A 170 -0.01 -1.18 15.28
CA ALA A 170 0.93 -0.22 15.84
C ALA A 170 1.74 0.51 14.75
N THR A 171 2.10 -0.20 13.67
CA THR A 171 2.76 0.38 12.50
C THR A 171 1.84 1.36 11.77
N TRP A 172 0.59 1.00 11.53
CA TRP A 172 -0.41 1.87 10.90
C TRP A 172 -0.65 3.15 11.70
N GLU A 173 -0.84 3.03 13.02
CA GLU A 173 -0.97 4.19 13.90
C GLU A 173 0.24 5.13 13.85
N LEU A 174 1.45 4.58 13.75
CA LEU A 174 2.64 5.41 13.60
C LEU A 174 2.63 6.16 12.28
N ILE A 175 2.26 5.53 11.17
CA ILE A 175 2.15 6.15 9.85
C ILE A 175 1.09 7.27 9.86
N GLU A 176 -0.07 7.03 10.47
CA GLU A 176 -1.13 8.04 10.64
C GLU A 176 -0.63 9.27 11.43
N ARG A 177 0.13 9.04 12.50
CA ARG A 177 0.74 10.12 13.31
C ARG A 177 1.81 10.89 12.55
N LEU A 178 2.63 10.23 11.73
CA LEU A 178 3.61 10.89 10.85
C LEU A 178 2.89 11.83 9.87
N ARG A 179 1.84 11.33 9.20
CA ARG A 179 1.00 12.16 8.34
C ARG A 179 0.40 13.35 9.07
N ALA A 180 -0.20 13.12 10.23
CA ALA A 180 -0.79 14.18 11.06
C ALA A 180 0.24 15.21 11.53
N ALA A 181 1.50 14.81 11.70
CA ALA A 181 2.62 15.70 12.04
C ALA A 181 3.19 16.45 10.82
N GLY A 182 2.64 16.24 9.61
CA GLY A 182 3.07 16.92 8.40
C GLY A 182 4.14 16.17 7.59
N THR A 183 4.54 14.96 7.98
CA THR A 183 5.46 14.12 7.21
C THR A 183 4.73 13.53 6.01
N ALA A 184 5.32 13.64 4.82
CA ALA A 184 4.86 12.90 3.65
C ALA A 184 5.33 11.44 3.74
N VAL A 185 4.51 10.50 3.27
CA VAL A 185 4.83 9.07 3.30
C VAL A 185 4.67 8.49 1.90
N ILE A 186 5.71 7.82 1.40
CA ILE A 186 5.62 6.93 0.26
C ILE A 186 5.58 5.50 0.80
N LEU A 187 4.49 4.82 0.52
CA LEU A 187 4.23 3.47 0.99
C LEU A 187 4.23 2.52 -0.20
N ALA A 188 5.30 1.76 -0.40
CA ALA A 188 5.31 0.68 -1.39
C ALA A 188 4.82 -0.60 -0.71
N THR A 189 3.72 -1.16 -1.22
CA THR A 189 3.13 -2.37 -0.64
C THR A 189 2.39 -3.18 -1.70
N HIS A 190 2.17 -4.45 -1.42
CA HIS A 190 1.23 -5.30 -2.15
C HIS A 190 -0.04 -5.59 -1.32
N HIS A 191 -0.10 -5.10 -0.08
CA HIS A 191 -1.26 -5.25 0.80
C HIS A 191 -2.30 -4.16 0.53
N MET A 192 -3.41 -4.54 -0.12
CA MET A 192 -4.48 -3.60 -0.49
C MET A 192 -5.14 -2.96 0.73
N GLU A 193 -5.42 -3.74 1.78
CA GLU A 193 -5.98 -3.26 3.05
C GLU A 193 -5.15 -2.11 3.66
N GLU A 194 -3.81 -2.22 3.58
CA GLU A 194 -2.91 -1.19 4.07
C GLU A 194 -3.06 0.12 3.29
N ALA A 195 -3.15 0.02 1.96
CA ALA A 195 -3.36 1.17 1.10
C ALA A 195 -4.75 1.79 1.27
N GLU A 196 -5.80 0.97 1.36
CA GLU A 196 -7.17 1.45 1.61
C GLU A 196 -7.28 2.23 2.91
N ARG A 197 -6.62 1.74 3.96
CA ARG A 197 -6.67 2.36 5.29
C ARG A 197 -5.85 3.63 5.39
N LEU A 198 -4.66 3.65 4.83
CA LEU A 198 -3.65 4.69 5.11
C LEU A 198 -3.53 5.74 4.02
N ALA A 199 -3.75 5.36 2.74
CA ALA A 199 -3.39 6.23 1.64
C ALA A 199 -4.41 7.33 1.38
N ASP A 200 -3.90 8.55 1.19
CA ASP A 200 -4.66 9.66 0.62
C ASP A 200 -4.69 9.57 -0.91
N HIS A 201 -3.67 8.95 -1.49
CA HIS A 201 -3.53 8.72 -2.93
C HIS A 201 -2.87 7.37 -3.21
N VAL A 202 -3.37 6.66 -4.18
CA VAL A 202 -2.89 5.34 -4.60
C VAL A 202 -2.46 5.42 -6.05
N VAL A 203 -1.31 4.83 -6.37
CA VAL A 203 -0.84 4.60 -7.73
C VAL A 203 -0.65 3.10 -7.92
N ILE A 204 -1.45 2.50 -8.77
CA ILE A 204 -1.32 1.08 -9.13
C ILE A 204 -0.33 0.95 -10.26
N ILE A 205 0.73 0.16 -10.03
CA ILE A 205 1.79 -0.09 -11.02
C ILE A 205 1.72 -1.55 -11.48
N ASP A 206 1.71 -1.74 -12.79
CA ASP A 206 1.95 -3.03 -13.41
C ASP A 206 2.96 -2.90 -14.56
N HIS A 207 3.87 -3.87 -14.67
CA HIS A 207 4.94 -3.88 -15.69
C HIS A 207 5.70 -2.56 -15.82
N GLY A 208 5.97 -1.89 -14.68
CA GLY A 208 6.73 -0.64 -14.63
C GLY A 208 5.98 0.60 -15.09
N ARG A 209 4.66 0.54 -15.22
CA ARG A 209 3.79 1.66 -15.63
C ARG A 209 2.66 1.86 -14.63
N ALA A 210 2.23 3.11 -14.45
CA ALA A 210 1.01 3.39 -13.73
C ALA A 210 -0.19 2.98 -14.60
N VAL A 211 -1.04 2.09 -14.06
CA VAL A 211 -2.28 1.63 -14.73
C VAL A 211 -3.51 2.33 -14.17
N ALA A 212 -3.46 2.79 -12.92
CA ALA A 212 -4.48 3.63 -12.32
C ALA A 212 -3.87 4.51 -11.23
N ALA A 213 -4.47 5.68 -10.98
CA ALA A 213 -4.10 6.59 -9.90
C ALA A 213 -5.31 7.38 -9.42
N GLY A 214 -5.44 7.56 -8.10
CA GLY A 214 -6.54 8.29 -7.48
C GLY A 214 -6.57 8.10 -5.98
N SER A 215 -7.53 8.72 -5.28
CA SER A 215 -7.79 8.33 -3.90
C SER A 215 -8.39 6.91 -3.85
N PRO A 216 -8.27 6.18 -2.73
CA PRO A 216 -8.94 4.87 -2.59
C PRO A 216 -10.41 4.94 -3.01
N ALA A 217 -11.16 5.94 -2.53
CA ALA A 217 -12.56 6.14 -2.87
C ALA A 217 -12.82 6.42 -4.37
N GLN A 218 -11.92 7.12 -5.06
CA GLN A 218 -12.01 7.34 -6.50
C GLN A 218 -11.77 6.06 -7.30
N LEU A 219 -10.84 5.22 -6.84
CA LEU A 219 -10.49 3.97 -7.52
C LEU A 219 -11.55 2.88 -7.29
N THR A 220 -12.05 2.75 -6.07
CA THR A 220 -13.09 1.76 -5.73
C THR A 220 -14.47 2.20 -6.17
N GLY A 221 -14.70 3.50 -6.37
CA GLY A 221 -16.03 4.05 -6.63
C GLY A 221 -16.92 3.97 -5.38
N SER A 222 -18.16 4.45 -5.56
CA SER A 222 -19.22 4.33 -4.54
C SER A 222 -20.11 3.09 -4.76
N ALA A 223 -19.75 2.23 -5.69
CA ALA A 223 -20.56 1.11 -6.10
C ALA A 223 -20.59 0.03 -4.99
N GLY A 224 -21.75 -0.14 -4.39
CA GLY A 224 -22.03 -1.31 -3.58
C GLY A 224 -22.10 -2.56 -4.46
N GLN A 225 -21.57 -3.66 -3.94
CA GLN A 225 -21.65 -4.97 -4.57
C GLN A 225 -22.37 -5.93 -3.63
N LEU A 226 -23.25 -6.76 -4.20
CA LEU A 226 -23.86 -7.86 -3.45
C LEU A 226 -23.08 -9.13 -3.76
N ARG A 227 -22.51 -9.74 -2.74
CA ARG A 227 -21.76 -11.01 -2.84
C ARG A 227 -22.46 -12.11 -2.08
N PHE A 228 -22.47 -13.31 -2.63
CA PHE A 228 -22.91 -14.51 -1.93
C PHE A 228 -22.13 -15.74 -2.41
N ARG A 229 -22.18 -16.81 -1.62
CA ARG A 229 -21.63 -18.11 -2.01
C ARG A 229 -22.76 -19.10 -2.18
N ALA A 230 -22.64 -19.93 -3.21
CA ALA A 230 -23.54 -21.03 -3.49
C ALA A 230 -22.79 -22.15 -4.22
N GLU A 231 -23.51 -23.16 -4.70
CA GLU A 231 -22.93 -24.18 -5.57
C GLU A 231 -22.32 -23.56 -6.83
N PRO A 232 -21.16 -24.06 -7.32
CA PRO A 232 -20.57 -23.59 -8.55
C PRO A 232 -21.45 -23.85 -9.77
N GLY A 233 -21.41 -22.94 -10.75
CA GLY A 233 -22.07 -23.11 -12.04
C GLY A 233 -23.56 -22.80 -12.05
N LEU A 234 -24.03 -21.91 -11.18
CA LEU A 234 -25.39 -21.39 -11.27
C LEU A 234 -25.59 -20.63 -12.60
N ASP A 235 -26.78 -20.73 -13.14
CA ASP A 235 -27.19 -20.01 -14.34
C ASP A 235 -27.27 -18.49 -14.06
N THR A 236 -26.16 -17.81 -14.30
CA THR A 236 -26.02 -16.35 -14.09
C THR A 236 -26.90 -15.55 -15.03
N ASP A 237 -27.22 -16.06 -16.23
CA ASP A 237 -28.10 -15.38 -17.17
C ASP A 237 -29.54 -15.39 -16.66
N SER A 238 -29.99 -16.53 -16.13
CA SER A 238 -31.29 -16.64 -15.50
C SER A 238 -31.39 -15.81 -14.20
N LEU A 239 -30.30 -15.73 -13.43
CA LEU A 239 -30.23 -14.85 -12.28
C LEU A 239 -30.37 -13.39 -12.72
N LEU A 240 -29.58 -12.98 -13.73
CA LEU A 240 -29.61 -11.62 -14.27
C LEU A 240 -31.03 -11.21 -14.77
N ALA A 241 -31.73 -12.12 -15.40
CA ALA A 241 -33.10 -11.87 -15.86
C ALA A 241 -34.12 -11.62 -14.74
N ALA A 242 -33.81 -12.08 -13.52
CA ALA A 242 -34.64 -11.90 -12.31
C ALA A 242 -34.28 -10.60 -11.55
N LEU A 243 -33.16 -9.96 -11.90
CA LEU A 243 -32.69 -8.76 -11.22
C LEU A 243 -33.25 -7.47 -11.83
N PRO A 244 -33.23 -6.35 -11.08
CA PRO A 244 -33.59 -5.04 -11.62
C PRO A 244 -32.71 -4.67 -12.83
N PRO A 245 -33.23 -3.86 -13.78
CA PRO A 245 -32.46 -3.35 -14.90
C PRO A 245 -31.20 -2.60 -14.43
N GLY A 246 -30.09 -2.72 -15.19
CA GLY A 246 -28.81 -2.13 -14.81
C GLY A 246 -28.02 -2.98 -13.81
N SER A 247 -28.43 -4.23 -13.59
CA SER A 247 -27.65 -5.20 -12.80
C SER A 247 -26.73 -6.02 -13.70
N ALA A 248 -25.58 -6.42 -13.15
CA ALA A 248 -24.68 -7.42 -13.73
C ALA A 248 -24.44 -8.52 -12.70
N ALA A 249 -24.39 -9.78 -13.16
CA ALA A 249 -24.12 -10.92 -12.29
C ALA A 249 -22.99 -11.75 -12.88
N LYS A 250 -22.01 -12.14 -12.05
CA LYS A 250 -20.88 -12.99 -12.47
C LYS A 250 -20.46 -13.95 -11.37
N GLU A 251 -19.96 -15.12 -11.76
CA GLU A 251 -19.29 -16.06 -10.88
C GLU A 251 -17.77 -15.81 -10.94
N SER A 252 -17.12 -15.60 -9.79
CA SER A 252 -15.67 -15.39 -9.71
C SER A 252 -15.17 -15.40 -8.27
N PRO A 253 -14.33 -16.32 -7.82
CA PRO A 253 -14.05 -17.64 -8.39
C PRO A 253 -15.23 -18.62 -8.22
N SER A 254 -15.06 -19.87 -8.61
CA SER A 254 -16.11 -20.91 -8.58
C SER A 254 -16.88 -20.94 -7.26
N GLY A 255 -18.21 -20.86 -7.33
CA GLY A 255 -19.11 -20.80 -6.17
C GLY A 255 -19.21 -19.45 -5.48
N HIS A 256 -18.54 -18.42 -5.97
CA HIS A 256 -18.67 -17.05 -5.49
C HIS A 256 -19.38 -16.19 -6.54
N TYR A 257 -20.50 -15.61 -6.15
CA TYR A 257 -21.32 -14.79 -7.02
C TYR A 257 -21.24 -13.33 -6.62
N LEU A 258 -21.06 -12.47 -7.62
CA LEU A 258 -20.98 -11.04 -7.49
C LEU A 258 -22.08 -10.41 -8.33
N ILE A 259 -22.86 -9.53 -7.71
CA ILE A 259 -23.88 -8.71 -8.38
C ILE A 259 -23.49 -7.25 -8.20
N GLU A 260 -23.43 -6.55 -9.33
CA GLU A 260 -23.14 -5.13 -9.42
C GLU A 260 -24.37 -4.40 -10.00
N VAL A 261 -24.55 -3.14 -9.65
CA VAL A 261 -25.60 -2.27 -10.19
C VAL A 261 -24.98 -0.99 -10.75
N ASP A 262 -25.49 -0.49 -11.86
CA ASP A 262 -24.91 0.66 -12.57
C ASP A 262 -24.85 1.93 -11.71
N ASP A 263 -25.85 2.17 -10.85
CA ASP A 263 -25.90 3.31 -9.93
C ASP A 263 -25.09 3.10 -8.65
N GLY A 264 -24.55 1.90 -8.45
CA GLY A 264 -23.76 1.53 -7.27
C GLY A 264 -24.56 1.44 -5.97
N VAL A 265 -25.88 1.57 -6.00
CA VAL A 265 -26.73 1.56 -4.80
C VAL A 265 -27.48 0.25 -4.68
N ILE A 266 -27.07 -0.61 -3.74
CA ILE A 266 -27.78 -1.84 -3.44
C ILE A 266 -29.09 -1.54 -2.71
N GLN A 267 -30.18 -1.68 -3.42
CA GLN A 267 -31.52 -1.48 -2.87
C GLN A 267 -32.07 -2.77 -2.23
N PRO A 268 -32.97 -2.68 -1.24
CA PRO A 268 -33.62 -3.86 -0.65
C PRO A 268 -34.32 -4.76 -1.67
N ALA A 269 -34.82 -4.17 -2.77
CA ALA A 269 -35.46 -4.90 -3.87
C ALA A 269 -34.50 -5.88 -4.55
N LEU A 270 -33.20 -5.52 -4.70
CA LEU A 270 -32.18 -6.40 -5.26
C LEU A 270 -31.95 -7.63 -4.36
N LEU A 271 -31.84 -7.43 -3.03
CA LEU A 271 -31.70 -8.52 -2.07
C LEU A 271 -32.91 -9.46 -2.14
N ALA A 272 -34.14 -8.90 -2.19
CA ALA A 272 -35.36 -9.67 -2.31
C ALA A 272 -35.38 -10.50 -3.62
N ALA A 273 -35.00 -9.90 -4.75
CA ALA A 273 -34.93 -10.61 -6.03
C ALA A 273 -33.94 -11.78 -6.01
N VAL A 274 -32.72 -11.56 -5.50
CA VAL A 274 -31.69 -12.61 -5.38
C VAL A 274 -32.16 -13.75 -4.50
N THR A 275 -32.71 -13.43 -3.31
CA THR A 275 -33.18 -14.46 -2.37
C THR A 275 -34.39 -15.22 -2.90
N ALA A 276 -35.33 -14.58 -3.59
CA ALA A 276 -36.45 -15.22 -4.26
C ALA A 276 -35.97 -16.17 -5.38
N TRP A 277 -35.06 -15.69 -6.25
CA TRP A 277 -34.48 -16.52 -7.31
C TRP A 277 -33.77 -17.77 -6.75
N CYS A 278 -33.02 -17.61 -5.66
CA CYS A 278 -32.36 -18.74 -4.97
C CYS A 278 -33.40 -19.71 -4.38
N ALA A 279 -34.47 -19.20 -3.76
CA ALA A 279 -35.52 -20.03 -3.18
C ALA A 279 -36.26 -20.87 -4.22
N ASP A 280 -36.63 -20.26 -5.38
CA ASP A 280 -37.29 -20.93 -6.49
C ASP A 280 -36.47 -22.10 -7.06
N ARG A 281 -35.17 -22.05 -6.92
CA ARG A 281 -34.23 -23.09 -7.41
C ARG A 281 -33.68 -23.99 -6.32
N SER A 282 -34.17 -23.86 -5.09
CA SER A 282 -33.65 -24.59 -3.92
C SER A 282 -32.14 -24.38 -3.71
N VAL A 283 -31.60 -23.23 -4.12
CA VAL A 283 -30.23 -22.83 -3.86
C VAL A 283 -30.16 -22.14 -2.50
N LEU A 284 -29.31 -22.61 -1.61
CA LEU A 284 -29.06 -21.93 -0.33
C LEU A 284 -27.87 -20.99 -0.44
N PRO A 285 -28.09 -19.67 -0.53
CA PRO A 285 -26.99 -18.73 -0.54
C PRO A 285 -26.38 -18.62 0.86
N SER A 286 -25.07 -18.74 0.96
CA SER A 286 -24.32 -18.51 2.19
C SER A 286 -23.49 -17.23 2.08
N SER A 287 -23.17 -16.62 3.23
CA SER A 287 -22.35 -15.39 3.28
C SER A 287 -22.89 -14.25 2.41
N LEU A 288 -24.20 -14.09 2.33
CA LEU A 288 -24.81 -12.97 1.59
C LEU A 288 -24.43 -11.65 2.27
N ARG A 289 -23.70 -10.79 1.54
CA ARG A 289 -23.14 -9.53 2.05
C ARG A 289 -23.28 -8.41 1.03
N ILE A 290 -23.53 -7.22 1.53
CA ILE A 290 -23.34 -5.98 0.77
C ILE A 290 -21.95 -5.48 1.14
N GLU A 291 -21.07 -5.37 0.16
CA GLU A 291 -19.71 -4.89 0.34
C GLU A 291 -19.46 -3.75 -0.65
N SER A 292 -18.60 -2.81 -0.27
CA SER A 292 -18.08 -1.86 -1.22
C SER A 292 -16.99 -2.53 -2.04
N ARG A 293 -16.85 -2.13 -3.29
CA ARG A 293 -15.72 -2.56 -4.15
C ARG A 293 -14.40 -2.21 -3.45
N THR A 294 -13.47 -3.14 -3.44
CA THR A 294 -12.16 -2.99 -2.79
C THR A 294 -11.09 -2.62 -3.81
N LEU A 295 -9.94 -2.11 -3.33
CA LEU A 295 -8.76 -1.92 -4.20
C LEU A 295 -8.28 -3.26 -4.80
N GLU A 296 -8.52 -4.38 -4.13
CA GLU A 296 -8.21 -5.71 -4.66
C GLU A 296 -9.06 -6.03 -5.89
N ASP A 297 -10.35 -5.72 -5.87
CA ASP A 297 -11.23 -5.89 -7.05
C ASP A 297 -10.75 -5.03 -8.22
N VAL A 298 -10.41 -3.76 -7.95
CA VAL A 298 -9.87 -2.85 -8.96
C VAL A 298 -8.55 -3.38 -9.55
N PHE A 299 -7.69 -3.87 -8.69
CA PHE A 299 -6.40 -4.41 -9.10
C PHE A 299 -6.56 -5.64 -9.99
N LEU A 300 -7.43 -6.59 -9.60
CA LEU A 300 -7.73 -7.81 -10.38
C LEU A 300 -8.28 -7.47 -11.78
N GLU A 301 -9.17 -6.51 -11.87
CA GLU A 301 -9.73 -6.07 -13.15
C GLU A 301 -8.66 -5.45 -14.07
N LEU A 302 -7.78 -4.60 -13.51
CA LEU A 302 -6.77 -3.90 -14.28
C LEU A 302 -5.59 -4.79 -14.72
N THR A 303 -5.24 -5.78 -13.91
CA THR A 303 -4.05 -6.60 -14.14
C THR A 303 -4.35 -8.03 -14.59
N GLY A 304 -5.60 -8.50 -14.41
CA GLY A 304 -6.01 -9.88 -14.71
C GLY A 304 -5.30 -10.94 -13.86
N ARG A 305 -4.70 -10.55 -12.74
CA ARG A 305 -3.87 -11.42 -11.88
C ARG A 305 -4.26 -11.30 -10.43
N GLU A 306 -4.48 -12.44 -9.77
CA GLU A 306 -4.52 -12.48 -8.31
C GLU A 306 -3.13 -12.15 -7.74
N LEU A 307 -3.10 -11.32 -6.70
CA LEU A 307 -1.89 -11.16 -5.90
C LEU A 307 -1.62 -12.50 -5.22
N ARG A 308 -0.60 -13.22 -5.68
CA ARG A 308 -0.14 -14.40 -4.98
C ARG A 308 0.44 -13.95 -3.65
N THR A 309 -0.23 -14.32 -2.58
CA THR A 309 0.23 -14.21 -1.18
C THR A 309 1.54 -14.95 -0.94
#